data_69c5e5e95e79121da5779870222b26da
#
_entry.id   69c5e5e95e79121da5779870222b26da
#
_cell.length_a   1.000
_cell.length_b   1.000
_cell.length_c   1.000
_cell.angle_alpha   90.00
_cell.angle_beta   90.00
_cell.angle_gamma   90.00
#
_symmetry.space_group_name_H-M   'P 1'
#
loop_
_entity.id
_entity.type
_entity.pdbx_description
1 polymer ?
#
loop_
_entity_poly.entity_id
_entity_poly.type
_entity_poly.pdbx_seq_one_letter_code
_entity_poly.pdbx_strand_id
1 'polypeptide(L)'
;IISVENNLITIHHASLSETNTKKLLQYDNLKILQDESWNLKMFLSIISEKRSLLFSDFAKNSLIESIFCCQKTKDGIDNNDVFAACWQKCASYHLADALSSLNNNPSSPSHMLNSLRKFKKSSINNHISSVLDTIGIERATPTLLERMLKSTIGFSDLIEKNNHSELIQQKYDFFLKNSMLSDCYFYLGYVNKENFVKIKDSLNKEQDLIHILKIAFDIEVDSNLLQQQAEVIQTTCNTVLEIVSNT
;
A
#
# COMPACT_ATOMS: atom_id res chain seq x y z
N ILE A 1 14.38 14.36 -1.73
CA ILE A 1 15.28 13.45 -1.02
C ILE A 1 16.66 14.09 -1.04
N ILE A 2 17.34 14.08 0.10
CA ILE A 2 18.74 14.53 0.23
C ILE A 2 19.59 13.38 0.78
N SER A 3 20.87 13.33 0.40
CA SER A 3 21.82 12.35 0.93
C SER A 3 22.73 13.03 1.96
N VAL A 4 22.84 12.44 3.16
CA VAL A 4 23.74 12.91 4.22
C VAL A 4 24.49 11.70 4.76
N GLU A 5 25.80 11.68 4.63
CA GLU A 5 26.67 10.58 5.11
C GLU A 5 26.18 9.19 4.70
N ASN A 6 25.85 9.02 3.41
CA ASN A 6 25.26 7.80 2.81
C ASN A 6 23.86 7.41 3.32
N ASN A 7 23.17 8.28 4.06
CA ASN A 7 21.77 8.07 4.42
C ASN A 7 20.87 8.96 3.56
N LEU A 8 19.80 8.39 3.03
CA LEU A 8 18.77 9.16 2.33
C LEU A 8 17.77 9.72 3.34
N ILE A 9 17.58 11.03 3.29
CA ILE A 9 16.61 11.75 4.12
C ILE A 9 15.50 12.28 3.20
N THR A 10 14.26 11.90 3.48
CA THR A 10 13.10 12.46 2.79
C THR A 10 12.57 13.64 3.57
N ILE A 11 12.48 14.80 2.90
CA ILE A 11 11.89 16.01 3.47
C ILE A 11 10.49 16.16 2.89
N HIS A 12 9.49 16.27 3.76
CA HIS A 12 8.11 16.53 3.38
C HIS A 12 7.69 17.93 3.84
N HIS A 13 7.10 18.69 2.93
CA HIS A 13 6.42 19.93 3.27
C HIS A 13 4.95 19.63 3.56
N ALA A 14 4.45 20.18 4.64
CA ALA A 14 3.09 19.95 5.09
C ALA A 14 2.42 21.26 5.54
N SER A 15 1.09 21.26 5.59
CA SER A 15 0.31 22.38 6.10
C SER A 15 -0.33 22.04 7.44
N LEU A 16 -0.39 23.01 8.35
CA LEU A 16 -1.16 22.90 9.59
C LEU A 16 -2.69 22.88 9.35
N SER A 17 -3.13 23.17 8.12
CA SER A 17 -4.52 23.05 7.68
C SER A 17 -4.79 21.75 6.89
N GLU A 18 -3.93 20.73 7.00
CA GLU A 18 -4.13 19.45 6.35
C GLU A 18 -5.39 18.75 6.90
N THR A 19 -6.20 18.20 6.01
CA THR A 19 -7.45 17.49 6.35
C THR A 19 -7.50 16.06 5.83
N ASN A 20 -6.55 15.68 4.99
CA ASN A 20 -6.50 14.33 4.44
C ASN A 20 -6.08 13.33 5.52
N THR A 21 -6.96 12.38 5.85
CA THR A 21 -6.78 11.40 6.92
C THR A 21 -5.47 10.59 6.78
N LYS A 22 -5.12 10.16 5.55
CA LYS A 22 -3.87 9.40 5.30
C LYS A 22 -2.64 10.24 5.65
N LYS A 23 -2.65 11.53 5.33
CA LYS A 23 -1.56 12.45 5.67
C LYS A 23 -1.53 12.77 7.17
N LEU A 24 -2.69 12.98 7.79
CA LEU A 24 -2.76 13.22 9.23
C LEU A 24 -2.20 12.05 10.04
N LEU A 25 -2.46 10.81 9.63
CA LEU A 25 -1.89 9.61 10.26
C LEU A 25 -0.36 9.52 10.13
N GLN A 26 0.25 10.15 9.11
CA GLN A 26 1.71 10.22 9.00
C GLN A 26 2.34 11.12 10.08
N TYR A 27 1.56 12.01 10.69
CA TYR A 27 2.02 12.88 11.77
C TYR A 27 1.86 12.23 13.17
N ASP A 28 1.29 11.04 13.24
CA ASP A 28 1.22 10.27 14.49
C ASP A 28 2.63 10.00 14.99
N ASN A 29 2.91 10.33 16.25
CA ASN A 29 4.21 10.16 16.90
C ASN A 29 5.38 11.02 16.35
N LEU A 30 5.11 12.14 15.68
CA LEU A 30 6.16 13.06 15.28
C LEU A 30 6.87 13.68 16.50
N LYS A 31 8.20 13.77 16.40
CA LYS A 31 9.02 14.49 17.36
C LYS A 31 9.20 15.94 16.90
N ILE A 32 8.69 16.88 17.68
CA ILE A 32 8.88 18.31 17.43
C ILE A 32 10.34 18.67 17.72
N LEU A 33 11.02 19.26 16.74
CA LEU A 33 12.39 19.79 16.90
C LEU A 33 12.35 21.29 17.17
N GLN A 34 11.43 22.03 16.54
CA GLN A 34 11.28 23.47 16.75
C GLN A 34 9.80 23.86 16.54
N ASP A 35 9.24 24.68 17.41
CA ASP A 35 7.87 25.23 17.32
C ASP A 35 7.76 26.46 18.23
N GLU A 36 8.18 27.60 17.75
CA GLU A 36 8.19 28.86 18.52
C GLU A 36 6.79 29.39 18.82
N SER A 37 5.84 29.13 17.92
CA SER A 37 4.46 29.63 18.03
C SER A 37 3.47 28.66 18.68
N TRP A 38 3.92 27.46 19.05
CA TRP A 38 3.09 26.37 19.62
C TRP A 38 2.02 25.82 18.67
N ASN A 39 1.96 26.30 17.42
CA ASN A 39 0.95 25.90 16.44
C ASN A 39 1.09 24.42 16.04
N LEU A 40 2.32 23.94 15.87
CA LEU A 40 2.56 22.52 15.56
C LEU A 40 2.17 21.64 16.74
N LYS A 41 2.49 22.03 17.97
CA LYS A 41 2.13 21.28 19.17
C LYS A 41 0.61 21.20 19.34
N MET A 42 -0.11 22.29 19.12
CA MET A 42 -1.58 22.33 19.15
C MET A 42 -2.16 21.40 18.06
N PHE A 43 -1.63 21.48 16.83
CA PHE A 43 -2.06 20.64 15.72
C PHE A 43 -1.85 19.14 16.01
N LEU A 44 -0.69 18.75 16.52
CA LEU A 44 -0.41 17.36 16.89
C LEU A 44 -1.25 16.87 18.07
N SER A 45 -1.60 17.76 19.01
CA SER A 45 -2.52 17.43 20.10
C SER A 45 -3.90 17.06 19.58
N ILE A 46 -4.43 17.82 18.61
CA ILE A 46 -5.73 17.53 17.96
C ILE A 46 -5.67 16.18 17.23
N ILE A 47 -4.59 15.88 16.52
CA ILE A 47 -4.41 14.58 15.85
C ILE A 47 -4.40 13.45 16.87
N SER A 48 -3.65 13.60 17.96
CA SER A 48 -3.56 12.60 19.03
C SER A 48 -4.93 12.35 19.68
N GLU A 49 -5.71 13.40 19.95
CA GLU A 49 -7.07 13.30 20.51
C GLU A 49 -8.02 12.56 19.58
N LYS A 50 -7.92 12.81 18.27
CA LYS A 50 -8.75 12.17 17.23
C LYS A 50 -8.16 10.87 16.65
N ARG A 51 -7.09 10.38 17.23
CA ARG A 51 -6.30 9.28 16.67
C ARG A 51 -7.14 8.06 16.29
N SER A 52 -7.96 7.57 17.20
CA SER A 52 -8.82 6.41 16.96
C SER A 52 -9.82 6.63 15.81
N LEU A 53 -10.41 7.82 15.75
CA LEU A 53 -11.32 8.19 14.67
C LEU A 53 -10.60 8.23 13.33
N LEU A 54 -9.42 8.84 13.26
CA LEU A 54 -8.60 8.90 12.03
C LEU A 54 -8.24 7.51 11.52
N PHE A 55 -7.87 6.58 12.41
CA PHE A 55 -7.58 5.20 12.04
C PHE A 55 -8.82 4.48 11.51
N SER A 56 -9.97 4.65 12.18
CA SER A 56 -11.24 4.07 11.74
C SER A 56 -11.67 4.60 10.36
N ASP A 57 -11.57 5.91 10.15
CA ASP A 57 -11.93 6.54 8.88
C ASP A 57 -10.99 6.11 7.74
N PHE A 58 -9.68 6.04 8.00
CA PHE A 58 -8.73 5.55 7.00
C PHE A 58 -8.98 4.08 6.67
N ALA A 59 -9.29 3.24 7.66
CA ALA A 59 -9.62 1.85 7.44
C ALA A 59 -10.89 1.69 6.59
N LYS A 60 -11.97 2.41 6.90
CA LYS A 60 -13.20 2.40 6.11
C LYS A 60 -12.97 2.83 4.66
N ASN A 61 -12.24 3.92 4.45
CA ASN A 61 -11.88 4.39 3.13
C ASN A 61 -11.07 3.34 2.36
N SER A 62 -10.10 2.69 3.02
CA SER A 62 -9.30 1.63 2.40
C SER A 62 -10.13 0.40 2.04
N LEU A 63 -11.12 0.02 2.85
CA LEU A 63 -12.06 -1.06 2.52
C LEU A 63 -12.92 -0.71 1.30
N ILE A 64 -13.42 0.52 1.22
CA ILE A 64 -14.21 1.00 0.07
C ILE A 64 -13.35 1.00 -1.21
N GLU A 65 -12.12 1.50 -1.16
CA GLU A 65 -11.19 1.46 -2.30
C GLU A 65 -10.85 0.02 -2.70
N SER A 66 -10.70 -0.90 -1.74
CA SER A 66 -10.50 -2.32 -2.01
C SER A 66 -11.70 -2.92 -2.77
N ILE A 67 -12.93 -2.67 -2.32
CA ILE A 67 -14.17 -3.14 -2.99
C ILE A 67 -14.27 -2.54 -4.40
N PHE A 68 -13.98 -1.25 -4.56
CA PHE A 68 -13.95 -0.60 -5.86
C PHE A 68 -12.95 -1.28 -6.81
N CYS A 69 -11.75 -1.58 -6.34
CA CYS A 69 -10.74 -2.29 -7.11
C CYS A 69 -11.16 -3.73 -7.47
N CYS A 70 -11.87 -4.44 -6.56
CA CYS A 70 -12.46 -5.75 -6.86
C CYS A 70 -13.49 -5.66 -7.98
N GLN A 71 -14.35 -4.65 -7.96
CA GLN A 71 -15.33 -4.43 -9.03
C GLN A 71 -14.64 -4.14 -10.36
N LYS A 72 -13.60 -3.28 -10.37
CA LYS A 72 -12.77 -3.02 -11.55
C LYS A 72 -12.09 -4.27 -12.09
N THR A 73 -11.68 -5.18 -11.22
CA THR A 73 -11.10 -6.48 -11.61
C THR A 73 -12.15 -7.32 -12.37
N LYS A 74 -13.34 -7.46 -11.81
CA LYS A 74 -14.43 -8.25 -12.40
C LYS A 74 -14.87 -7.68 -13.75
N ASP A 75 -15.18 -6.38 -13.78
CA ASP A 75 -15.53 -5.67 -15.01
C ASP A 75 -14.42 -5.79 -16.06
N GLY A 76 -13.15 -5.75 -15.61
CA GLY A 76 -11.99 -5.88 -16.47
C GLY A 76 -11.85 -7.29 -17.08
N ILE A 77 -12.16 -8.34 -16.31
CA ILE A 77 -12.18 -9.72 -16.84
C ILE A 77 -13.25 -9.84 -17.92
N ASP A 78 -14.47 -9.34 -17.67
CA ASP A 78 -15.59 -9.42 -18.61
C ASP A 78 -15.33 -8.62 -19.90
N ASN A 79 -14.61 -7.51 -19.80
CA ASN A 79 -14.30 -6.62 -20.93
C ASN A 79 -12.91 -6.84 -21.55
N ASN A 80 -12.16 -7.85 -21.12
CA ASN A 80 -10.78 -8.10 -21.51
C ASN A 80 -9.83 -6.89 -21.29
N ASP A 81 -10.04 -6.16 -20.19
CA ASP A 81 -9.13 -5.08 -19.78
C ASP A 81 -7.80 -5.65 -19.34
N VAL A 82 -6.72 -5.22 -19.98
CA VAL A 82 -5.35 -5.66 -19.69
C VAL A 82 -4.90 -5.35 -18.27
N PHE A 83 -5.54 -4.39 -17.60
CA PHE A 83 -5.22 -3.96 -16.24
C PHE A 83 -6.03 -4.68 -15.14
N ALA A 84 -6.92 -5.61 -15.49
CA ALA A 84 -7.76 -6.32 -14.51
C ALA A 84 -6.95 -6.89 -13.33
N ALA A 85 -5.82 -7.54 -13.60
CA ALA A 85 -4.94 -8.09 -12.58
C ALA A 85 -4.22 -7.03 -11.74
N CYS A 86 -3.95 -5.85 -12.30
CA CYS A 86 -3.40 -4.72 -11.53
C CYS A 86 -4.43 -4.21 -10.51
N TRP A 87 -5.70 -4.13 -10.89
CA TRP A 87 -6.79 -3.76 -9.99
C TRP A 87 -6.93 -4.76 -8.84
N GLN A 88 -6.81 -6.07 -9.11
CA GLN A 88 -6.83 -7.11 -8.07
C GLN A 88 -5.69 -6.91 -7.06
N LYS A 89 -4.45 -6.66 -7.52
CA LYS A 89 -3.34 -6.36 -6.63
C LYS A 89 -3.60 -5.11 -5.79
N CYS A 90 -4.13 -4.04 -6.40
CA CYS A 90 -4.51 -2.83 -5.66
C CYS A 90 -5.56 -3.13 -4.58
N ALA A 91 -6.57 -3.98 -4.88
CA ALA A 91 -7.57 -4.39 -3.90
C ALA A 91 -6.93 -5.07 -2.68
N SER A 92 -6.01 -6.02 -2.90
CA SER A 92 -5.30 -6.71 -1.83
C SER A 92 -4.49 -5.76 -0.93
N TYR A 93 -3.77 -4.80 -1.52
CA TYR A 93 -2.99 -3.82 -0.77
C TYR A 93 -3.86 -2.81 -0.01
N HIS A 94 -5.00 -2.39 -0.57
CA HIS A 94 -5.97 -1.56 0.15
C HIS A 94 -6.57 -2.30 1.35
N LEU A 95 -6.87 -3.59 1.21
CA LEU A 95 -7.33 -4.40 2.34
C LEU A 95 -6.23 -4.55 3.40
N ALA A 96 -4.96 -4.71 3.01
CA ALA A 96 -3.82 -4.71 3.93
C ALA A 96 -3.69 -3.37 4.70
N ASP A 97 -3.88 -2.23 4.02
CA ASP A 97 -3.94 -0.90 4.64
C ASP A 97 -5.06 -0.82 5.69
N ALA A 98 -6.26 -1.33 5.37
CA ALA A 98 -7.40 -1.33 6.28
C ALA A 98 -7.12 -2.17 7.54
N LEU A 99 -6.61 -3.40 7.37
CA LEU A 99 -6.29 -4.28 8.51
C LEU A 99 -5.19 -3.70 9.40
N SER A 100 -4.17 -3.08 8.81
CA SER A 100 -3.12 -2.40 9.57
C SER A 100 -3.69 -1.23 10.38
N SER A 101 -4.55 -0.43 9.77
CA SER A 101 -5.20 0.72 10.40
C SER A 101 -6.12 0.31 11.54
N LEU A 102 -6.93 -0.73 11.39
CA LEU A 102 -7.81 -1.26 12.44
C LEU A 102 -7.03 -1.79 13.67
N ASN A 103 -5.74 -2.08 13.49
CA ASN A 103 -4.84 -2.39 14.59
C ASN A 103 -4.10 -1.15 15.13
N ASN A 104 -4.53 0.07 14.79
CA ASN A 104 -3.92 1.35 15.17
C ASN A 104 -2.42 1.41 14.86
N ASN A 105 -2.00 0.78 13.77
CA ASN A 105 -0.60 0.69 13.38
C ASN A 105 -0.33 1.43 12.04
N PRO A 106 0.22 2.64 12.08
CA PRO A 106 0.57 3.42 10.90
C PRO A 106 1.89 2.92 10.28
N SER A 107 2.02 1.63 10.04
CA SER A 107 3.25 1.06 9.50
C SER A 107 3.58 1.65 8.13
N SER A 108 4.84 2.03 7.94
CA SER A 108 5.33 2.32 6.60
C SER A 108 5.29 1.06 5.73
N PRO A 109 5.18 1.17 4.40
CA PRO A 109 5.14 0.01 3.50
C PRO A 109 6.28 -0.99 3.71
N SER A 110 7.46 -0.50 4.11
CA SER A 110 8.64 -1.34 4.38
C SER A 110 8.54 -2.16 5.67
N HIS A 111 7.59 -1.87 6.55
CA HIS A 111 7.39 -2.58 7.83
C HIS A 111 6.01 -3.23 7.95
N MET A 112 5.12 -2.95 7.01
CA MET A 112 3.71 -3.35 7.08
C MET A 112 3.55 -4.87 7.14
N LEU A 113 4.22 -5.65 6.29
CA LEU A 113 4.11 -7.10 6.31
C LEU A 113 4.56 -7.70 7.65
N ASN A 114 5.68 -7.21 8.20
CA ASN A 114 6.15 -7.64 9.51
C ASN A 114 5.15 -7.29 10.63
N SER A 115 4.48 -6.14 10.53
CA SER A 115 3.43 -5.73 11.48
C SER A 115 2.19 -6.62 11.35
N LEU A 116 1.70 -6.87 10.14
CA LEU A 116 0.55 -7.75 9.88
C LEU A 116 0.76 -9.16 10.48
N ARG A 117 1.97 -9.71 10.34
CA ARG A 117 2.32 -11.03 10.91
C ARG A 117 2.34 -11.07 12.44
N LYS A 118 2.49 -9.92 13.10
CA LYS A 118 2.60 -9.82 14.57
C LYS A 118 1.27 -9.51 15.25
N PHE A 119 0.23 -9.17 14.51
CA PHE A 119 -1.05 -8.87 15.11
C PHE A 119 -1.67 -10.09 15.80
N LYS A 120 -2.22 -9.85 16.98
CA LYS A 120 -2.90 -10.92 17.75
C LYS A 120 -4.14 -11.40 17.00
N LYS A 121 -4.48 -12.68 17.16
CA LYS A 121 -5.71 -13.24 16.59
C LYS A 121 -6.94 -12.48 17.11
N SER A 122 -7.80 -12.13 16.18
CA SER A 122 -9.10 -11.47 16.43
C SER A 122 -10.01 -11.77 15.25
N SER A 123 -11.29 -11.43 15.34
CA SER A 123 -12.23 -11.55 14.21
C SER A 123 -11.73 -10.84 12.95
N ILE A 124 -11.10 -9.68 13.10
CA ILE A 124 -10.52 -8.90 12.01
C ILE A 124 -9.22 -9.54 11.50
N ASN A 125 -8.32 -9.89 12.40
CA ASN A 125 -6.96 -10.33 12.05
C ASN A 125 -6.91 -11.77 11.47
N ASN A 126 -7.96 -12.56 11.65
CA ASN A 126 -8.08 -13.87 11.01
C ASN A 126 -8.09 -13.81 9.47
N HIS A 127 -8.36 -12.63 8.90
CA HIS A 127 -8.38 -12.41 7.45
C HIS A 127 -7.00 -12.08 6.86
N ILE A 128 -5.98 -11.84 7.70
CA ILE A 128 -4.64 -11.45 7.23
C ILE A 128 -4.03 -12.50 6.30
N SER A 129 -4.15 -13.80 6.60
CA SER A 129 -3.61 -14.86 5.74
C SER A 129 -4.21 -14.80 4.33
N SER A 130 -5.54 -14.69 4.22
CA SER A 130 -6.22 -14.58 2.93
C SER A 130 -5.74 -13.38 2.10
N VAL A 131 -5.48 -12.25 2.76
CA VAL A 131 -4.92 -11.06 2.09
C VAL A 131 -3.51 -11.34 1.56
N LEU A 132 -2.66 -11.96 2.37
CA LEU A 132 -1.28 -12.25 1.98
C LEU A 132 -1.23 -13.27 0.84
N ASP A 133 -2.13 -14.25 0.84
CA ASP A 133 -2.28 -15.23 -0.25
C ASP A 133 -2.70 -14.54 -1.56
N THR A 134 -3.62 -13.57 -1.52
CA THR A 134 -4.03 -12.83 -2.73
C THR A 134 -2.95 -11.85 -3.22
N ILE A 135 -2.04 -11.41 -2.37
CA ILE A 135 -0.85 -10.65 -2.75
C ILE A 135 0.18 -11.57 -3.43
N GLY A 136 0.31 -12.85 -3.00
CA GLY A 136 1.23 -13.83 -3.57
C GLY A 136 2.65 -13.71 -3.01
N ILE A 137 2.79 -13.36 -1.72
CA ILE A 137 4.11 -13.15 -1.07
C ILE A 137 4.99 -14.40 -1.03
N GLU A 138 4.41 -15.60 -1.14
CA GLU A 138 5.09 -16.88 -1.20
C GLU A 138 5.93 -17.06 -2.48
N ARG A 139 5.63 -16.28 -3.52
CA ARG A 139 6.34 -16.29 -4.80
C ARG A 139 7.70 -15.57 -4.74
N ALA A 140 8.00 -14.89 -3.63
CA ALA A 140 9.20 -14.09 -3.46
C ALA A 140 10.49 -14.92 -3.61
N THR A 141 11.20 -14.72 -4.72
CA THR A 141 12.53 -15.29 -4.97
C THR A 141 13.50 -14.16 -5.35
N PRO A 142 14.81 -14.30 -5.10
CA PRO A 142 15.77 -13.25 -5.46
C PRO A 142 15.69 -12.83 -6.93
N THR A 143 15.55 -13.79 -7.84
CA THR A 143 15.45 -13.53 -9.29
C THR A 143 14.17 -12.77 -9.65
N LEU A 144 13.03 -13.13 -9.06
CA LEU A 144 11.78 -12.41 -9.28
C LEU A 144 11.88 -10.99 -8.74
N LEU A 145 12.40 -10.83 -7.51
CA LEU A 145 12.54 -9.53 -6.86
C LEU A 145 13.46 -8.57 -7.63
N GLU A 146 14.55 -9.06 -8.24
CA GLU A 146 15.41 -8.25 -9.11
C GLU A 146 14.66 -7.72 -10.34
N ARG A 147 13.83 -8.57 -10.95
CA ARG A 147 12.99 -8.17 -12.09
C ARG A 147 11.91 -7.16 -11.66
N MET A 148 11.23 -7.42 -10.54
CA MET A 148 10.25 -6.50 -9.96
C MET A 148 10.90 -5.15 -9.65
N LEU A 149 12.10 -5.13 -9.03
CA LEU A 149 12.82 -3.89 -8.73
C LEU A 149 13.03 -3.03 -9.97
N LYS A 150 13.61 -3.61 -11.03
CA LYS A 150 13.89 -2.88 -12.29
C LYS A 150 12.60 -2.28 -12.87
N SER A 151 11.52 -3.06 -12.88
CA SER A 151 10.22 -2.60 -13.39
C SER A 151 9.57 -1.56 -12.45
N THR A 152 9.70 -1.72 -11.14
CA THR A 152 9.18 -0.75 -10.15
C THR A 152 9.90 0.59 -10.26
N ILE A 153 11.23 0.59 -10.39
CA ILE A 153 12.03 1.81 -10.60
C ILE A 153 11.59 2.49 -11.90
N GLY A 154 11.56 1.76 -13.02
CA GLY A 154 11.15 2.33 -14.30
C GLY A 154 9.73 2.91 -14.27
N PHE A 155 8.80 2.23 -13.60
CA PHE A 155 7.44 2.72 -13.42
C PHE A 155 7.39 3.96 -12.51
N SER A 156 8.15 3.97 -11.41
CA SER A 156 8.22 5.12 -10.51
C SER A 156 8.79 6.36 -11.19
N ASP A 157 9.86 6.21 -11.98
CA ASP A 157 10.50 7.32 -12.70
C ASP A 157 9.59 7.89 -13.80
N LEU A 158 8.72 7.05 -14.38
CA LEU A 158 7.70 7.50 -15.33
C LEU A 158 6.64 8.38 -14.66
N ILE A 159 6.23 8.05 -13.43
CA ILE A 159 5.17 8.75 -12.70
C ILE A 159 5.70 9.99 -11.99
N GLU A 160 6.86 9.90 -11.35
CA GLU A 160 7.44 10.97 -10.54
C GLU A 160 8.95 11.11 -10.81
N LYS A 161 9.38 12.27 -11.32
CA LYS A 161 10.79 12.58 -11.59
C LYS A 161 11.58 12.99 -10.31
N ASN A 162 11.28 12.40 -9.15
CA ASN A 162 11.72 12.90 -7.83
C ASN A 162 12.76 12.03 -7.12
N ASN A 163 13.69 11.36 -7.81
CA ASN A 163 14.74 10.52 -7.21
C ASN A 163 14.24 9.41 -6.26
N HIS A 164 12.98 8.96 -6.41
CA HIS A 164 12.44 7.85 -5.62
C HIS A 164 13.14 6.53 -5.92
N SER A 165 13.71 6.38 -7.12
CA SER A 165 14.46 5.20 -7.56
C SER A 165 15.60 4.83 -6.62
N GLU A 166 16.38 5.82 -6.15
CA GLU A 166 17.48 5.58 -5.21
C GLU A 166 16.97 5.04 -3.86
N LEU A 167 15.86 5.59 -3.34
CA LEU A 167 15.25 5.11 -2.12
C LEU A 167 14.70 3.68 -2.26
N ILE A 168 14.08 3.37 -3.40
CA ILE A 168 13.57 2.03 -3.69
C ILE A 168 14.73 1.05 -3.74
N GLN A 169 15.84 1.40 -4.41
CA GLN A 169 17.03 0.58 -4.50
C GLN A 169 17.64 0.32 -3.11
N GLN A 170 17.84 1.34 -2.28
CA GLN A 170 18.41 1.17 -0.95
C GLN A 170 17.54 0.28 -0.05
N LYS A 171 16.21 0.40 -0.13
CA LYS A 171 15.30 -0.47 0.62
C LYS A 171 15.36 -1.91 0.12
N TYR A 172 15.41 -2.12 -1.19
CA TYR A 172 15.60 -3.44 -1.78
C TYR A 172 16.91 -4.08 -1.27
N ASP A 173 18.03 -3.36 -1.33
CA ASP A 173 19.34 -3.86 -0.88
C ASP A 173 19.31 -4.22 0.61
N PHE A 174 18.64 -3.41 1.43
CA PHE A 174 18.43 -3.71 2.84
C PHE A 174 17.64 -5.01 3.04
N PHE A 175 16.54 -5.22 2.32
CA PHE A 175 15.74 -6.44 2.43
C PHE A 175 16.53 -7.67 2.00
N LEU A 176 17.25 -7.60 0.88
CA LEU A 176 18.04 -8.74 0.39
C LEU A 176 19.18 -9.08 1.37
N LYS A 177 19.91 -8.08 1.85
CA LYS A 177 20.98 -8.26 2.84
C LYS A 177 20.49 -8.94 4.13
N ASN A 178 19.24 -8.72 4.53
CA ASN A 178 18.65 -9.29 5.72
C ASN A 178 17.78 -10.53 5.44
N SER A 179 17.82 -11.08 4.23
CA SER A 179 17.04 -12.26 3.82
C SER A 179 15.52 -12.09 3.98
N MET A 180 15.01 -10.86 3.87
CA MET A 180 13.60 -10.49 4.03
C MET A 180 12.88 -10.48 2.67
N LEU A 181 12.87 -11.62 1.97
CA LEU A 181 12.38 -11.69 0.58
C LEU A 181 10.89 -11.36 0.47
N SER A 182 10.04 -11.92 1.34
CA SER A 182 8.60 -11.64 1.32
C SER A 182 8.29 -10.17 1.65
N ASP A 183 9.05 -9.55 2.58
CA ASP A 183 8.90 -8.13 2.92
C ASP A 183 9.32 -7.24 1.75
N CYS A 184 10.36 -7.63 1.01
CA CYS A 184 10.77 -6.97 -0.23
C CYS A 184 9.69 -7.04 -1.30
N TYR A 185 9.12 -8.24 -1.52
CA TYR A 185 8.02 -8.45 -2.47
C TYR A 185 6.82 -7.56 -2.13
N PHE A 186 6.40 -7.58 -0.87
CA PHE A 186 5.31 -6.76 -0.39
C PHE A 186 5.59 -5.26 -0.61
N TYR A 187 6.79 -4.81 -0.26
CA TYR A 187 7.19 -3.40 -0.42
C TYR A 187 7.16 -2.95 -1.87
N LEU A 188 7.77 -3.71 -2.80
CA LEU A 188 7.78 -3.36 -4.22
C LEU A 188 6.35 -3.30 -4.80
N GLY A 189 5.53 -4.30 -4.50
CA GLY A 189 4.12 -4.29 -4.94
C GLY A 189 3.32 -3.14 -4.35
N TYR A 190 3.58 -2.75 -3.10
CA TYR A 190 2.95 -1.59 -2.48
C TYR A 190 3.35 -0.28 -3.17
N VAL A 191 4.62 -0.09 -3.50
CA VAL A 191 5.08 1.07 -4.29
C VAL A 191 4.37 1.14 -5.63
N ASN A 192 4.24 -0.01 -6.31
CA ASN A 192 3.52 -0.08 -7.58
C ASN A 192 2.03 0.26 -7.44
N LYS A 193 1.37 -0.19 -6.36
CA LYS A 193 -0.03 0.19 -6.05
C LYS A 193 -0.16 1.70 -5.88
N GLU A 194 0.71 2.35 -5.12
CA GLU A 194 0.67 3.81 -4.93
C GLU A 194 0.86 4.54 -6.27
N ASN A 195 1.76 4.08 -7.12
CA ASN A 195 1.99 4.67 -8.43
C ASN A 195 0.82 4.41 -9.39
N PHE A 196 0.26 3.20 -9.40
CA PHE A 196 -0.88 2.84 -10.24
C PHE A 196 -2.12 3.69 -9.91
N VAL A 197 -2.40 3.91 -8.62
CA VAL A 197 -3.53 4.75 -8.18
C VAL A 197 -3.38 6.20 -8.65
N LYS A 198 -2.15 6.73 -8.77
CA LYS A 198 -1.92 8.10 -9.27
C LYS A 198 -2.31 8.28 -10.74
N ILE A 199 -2.21 7.22 -11.54
CA ILE A 199 -2.47 7.27 -12.98
C ILE A 199 -3.78 6.58 -13.40
N LYS A 200 -4.57 6.13 -12.43
CA LYS A 200 -5.79 5.33 -12.67
C LYS A 200 -6.74 5.94 -13.73
N ASP A 201 -6.83 7.27 -13.78
CA ASP A 201 -7.72 8.00 -14.68
C ASP A 201 -7.16 8.14 -16.11
N SER A 202 -5.88 7.84 -16.30
CA SER A 202 -5.19 7.91 -17.61
C SER A 202 -4.83 6.55 -18.22
N LEU A 203 -5.09 5.44 -17.53
CA LEU A 203 -4.71 4.09 -17.96
C LEU A 203 -5.19 3.74 -19.37
N ASN A 204 -6.38 4.20 -19.77
CA ASN A 204 -6.92 3.94 -21.11
C ASN A 204 -6.06 4.52 -22.24
N LYS A 205 -5.21 5.52 -21.93
CA LYS A 205 -4.30 6.17 -22.88
C LYS A 205 -2.90 5.54 -22.89
N GLU A 206 -2.60 4.72 -21.88
CA GLU A 206 -1.27 4.22 -21.58
C GLU A 206 -1.25 2.68 -21.54
N GLN A 207 -1.93 2.04 -22.49
CA GLN A 207 -2.08 0.57 -22.52
C GLN A 207 -0.75 -0.18 -22.53
N ASP A 208 0.31 0.40 -23.11
CA ASP A 208 1.64 -0.19 -23.16
C ASP A 208 2.30 -0.35 -21.79
N LEU A 209 1.83 0.39 -20.78
CA LEU A 209 2.30 0.25 -19.40
C LEU A 209 2.07 -1.16 -18.83
N ILE A 210 1.14 -1.92 -19.39
CA ILE A 210 0.89 -3.30 -18.94
C ILE A 210 2.15 -4.17 -19.03
N HIS A 211 3.03 -3.92 -20.00
CA HIS A 211 4.27 -4.70 -20.14
C HIS A 211 5.22 -4.51 -18.95
N ILE A 212 5.26 -3.32 -18.39
CA ILE A 212 6.03 -3.01 -17.16
C ILE A 212 5.30 -3.55 -15.95
N LEU A 213 3.99 -3.28 -15.85
CA LEU A 213 3.17 -3.63 -14.70
C LEU A 213 3.04 -5.14 -14.49
N LYS A 214 3.03 -5.95 -15.56
CA LYS A 214 3.07 -7.42 -15.46
C LYS A 214 4.23 -7.93 -14.61
N ILE A 215 5.37 -7.31 -14.73
CA ILE A 215 6.58 -7.69 -13.98
C ILE A 215 6.59 -6.98 -12.61
N ALA A 216 6.27 -5.69 -12.58
CA ALA A 216 6.32 -4.88 -11.38
C ALA A 216 5.37 -5.39 -10.28
N PHE A 217 4.16 -5.83 -10.64
CA PHE A 217 3.18 -6.42 -9.74
C PHE A 217 3.24 -7.95 -9.62
N ASP A 218 4.04 -8.62 -10.48
CA ASP A 218 3.99 -10.08 -10.58
C ASP A 218 2.54 -10.58 -10.71
N ILE A 219 1.83 -10.10 -11.75
CA ILE A 219 0.40 -10.31 -11.87
C ILE A 219 0.04 -11.73 -12.32
N GLU A 220 -1.11 -12.21 -11.85
CA GLU A 220 -1.75 -13.43 -12.29
C GLU A 220 -2.36 -13.23 -13.68
N VAL A 221 -2.33 -14.27 -14.49
CA VAL A 221 -2.88 -14.26 -15.86
C VAL A 221 -4.07 -15.20 -16.05
N ASP A 222 -4.32 -16.12 -15.08
CA ASP A 222 -5.49 -16.98 -15.09
C ASP A 222 -6.72 -16.20 -14.63
N SER A 223 -7.68 -15.98 -15.54
CA SER A 223 -8.89 -15.23 -15.27
C SER A 223 -9.77 -15.86 -14.20
N ASN A 224 -9.80 -17.20 -14.09
CA ASN A 224 -10.61 -17.88 -13.08
C ASN A 224 -10.00 -17.65 -11.68
N LEU A 225 -8.68 -17.78 -11.56
CA LEU A 225 -7.98 -17.52 -10.30
C LEU A 225 -8.11 -16.04 -9.91
N LEU A 226 -8.01 -15.14 -10.87
CA LEU A 226 -8.17 -13.71 -10.67
C LEU A 226 -9.58 -13.36 -10.16
N GLN A 227 -10.61 -13.97 -10.74
CA GLN A 227 -12.01 -13.85 -10.29
C GLN A 227 -12.17 -14.35 -8.86
N GLN A 228 -11.65 -15.53 -8.54
CA GLN A 228 -11.71 -16.10 -7.19
C GLN A 228 -11.01 -15.20 -6.16
N GLN A 229 -9.83 -14.66 -6.48
CA GLN A 229 -9.11 -13.73 -5.60
C GLN A 229 -9.92 -12.46 -5.34
N ALA A 230 -10.53 -11.88 -6.38
CA ALA A 230 -11.39 -10.70 -6.23
C ALA A 230 -12.61 -10.97 -5.35
N GLU A 231 -13.22 -12.15 -5.46
CA GLU A 231 -14.33 -12.58 -4.61
C GLU A 231 -13.95 -12.76 -3.15
N VAL A 232 -12.80 -13.40 -2.89
CA VAL A 232 -12.25 -13.57 -1.53
C VAL A 232 -11.98 -12.20 -0.88
N ILE A 233 -11.35 -11.27 -1.61
CA ILE A 233 -11.06 -9.93 -1.11
C ILE A 233 -12.37 -9.19 -0.82
N GLN A 234 -13.33 -9.18 -1.74
CA GLN A 234 -14.61 -8.48 -1.59
C GLN A 234 -15.41 -9.01 -0.40
N THR A 235 -15.49 -10.35 -0.26
CA THR A 235 -16.17 -10.99 0.88
C THR A 235 -15.49 -10.59 2.19
N THR A 236 -14.16 -10.60 2.23
CA THR A 236 -13.40 -10.18 3.40
C THR A 236 -13.66 -8.72 3.75
N CYS A 237 -13.65 -7.82 2.76
CA CYS A 237 -13.95 -6.40 2.98
C CYS A 237 -15.35 -6.20 3.59
N ASN A 238 -16.37 -6.87 3.05
CA ASN A 238 -17.74 -6.77 3.56
C ASN A 238 -17.82 -7.26 5.01
N THR A 239 -17.22 -8.43 5.32
CA THR A 239 -17.19 -8.96 6.69
C THR A 239 -16.49 -7.99 7.66
N VAL A 240 -15.36 -7.42 7.27
CA VAL A 240 -14.64 -6.46 8.12
C VAL A 240 -15.44 -5.16 8.29
N LEU A 241 -16.10 -4.66 7.23
CA LEU A 241 -16.98 -3.49 7.33
C LEU A 241 -18.14 -3.72 8.30
N GLU A 242 -18.78 -4.88 8.27
CA GLU A 242 -19.85 -5.24 9.21
C GLU A 242 -19.35 -5.24 10.66
N ILE A 243 -18.17 -5.82 10.92
CA ILE A 243 -17.56 -5.82 12.26
C ILE A 243 -17.32 -4.38 12.74
N VAL A 244 -16.71 -3.54 11.89
CA VAL A 244 -16.34 -2.16 12.24
C VAL A 244 -17.57 -1.24 12.38
N SER A 245 -18.68 -1.54 11.71
CA SER A 245 -19.91 -0.76 11.79
C SER A 245 -20.73 -1.09 13.03
N ASN A 246 -20.52 -2.26 13.64
CA ASN A 246 -21.23 -2.72 14.83
C ASN A 246 -20.45 -2.46 16.14
N THR A 247 -19.26 -1.86 16.03
CA THR A 247 -18.41 -1.45 17.16
C THR A 247 -18.48 0.06 17.40
#